data_52d5c8e9f1310aef13691b182250961c
#
_entry.id   52d5c8e9f1310aef13691b182250961c
#
_cell.length_a   1.000
_cell.length_b   1.000
_cell.length_c   1.000
_cell.angle_alpha   90.00
_cell.angle_beta   90.00
_cell.angle_gamma   90.00
#
_symmetry.space_group_name_H-M   'P 1'
#
loop_
_entity.id
_entity.type
_entity.pdbx_description
1 polymer ?
#
loop_
_entity_poly.entity_id
_entity_poly.type
_entity_poly.pdbx_seq_one_letter_code
_entity_poly.pdbx_strand_id
1 'polypeptide(L)'
;MTGRREDKRTLLVSFSGIDGAGKSTQIEALSSRLAGDGLRVRLIRFWDDVARLKGIRETSGHRIFKGDQGIGSPSAPINRRDKNVQSGPMTCIRFFLYFVDAVSVRRVVRKALRSDADVVIFDRYTWDELANLNMRNPIVRAYIRMLASFVPRPHVSYLLDADPLQARSRKPEYPLDFLYANREAYLTLAGQIPGFTVIAPIPIHEAAQQVLERAREELSERKVSRPESLIGASKDDSNRYTEANIRV
;
A
#
# COMPACT_ATOMS: atom_id res chain seq x y z
N MET A 1 6.45 -29.54 -20.57
CA MET A 1 6.62 -28.23 -21.25
C MET A 1 6.19 -27.13 -20.31
N THR A 2 7.10 -26.63 -19.51
CA THR A 2 6.86 -25.51 -18.57
C THR A 2 7.12 -24.22 -19.32
N GLY A 3 6.05 -23.63 -19.87
CA GLY A 3 6.11 -22.31 -20.46
C GLY A 3 6.63 -21.31 -19.41
N ARG A 4 7.77 -20.73 -19.68
CA ARG A 4 8.36 -19.59 -18.96
C ARG A 4 7.30 -18.49 -19.00
N ARG A 5 6.55 -18.31 -17.88
CA ARG A 5 5.61 -17.18 -17.75
C ARG A 5 6.43 -15.92 -17.93
N GLU A 6 6.16 -15.16 -18.98
CA GLU A 6 6.69 -13.82 -19.18
C GLU A 6 6.49 -13.04 -17.88
N ASP A 7 7.54 -12.35 -17.47
CA ASP A 7 7.61 -11.59 -16.23
C ASP A 7 6.62 -10.42 -16.30
N LYS A 8 5.38 -10.70 -15.95
CA LYS A 8 4.27 -9.77 -16.00
C LYS A 8 4.53 -8.72 -14.93
N ARG A 9 4.97 -7.55 -15.33
CA ARG A 9 5.34 -6.44 -14.41
C ARG A 9 4.09 -5.82 -13.80
N THR A 10 3.48 -6.50 -12.84
CA THR A 10 2.35 -5.99 -12.06
C THR A 10 2.72 -4.68 -11.39
N LEU A 11 1.92 -3.62 -11.60
CA LEU A 11 2.05 -2.37 -10.88
C LEU A 11 1.63 -2.56 -9.43
N LEU A 12 2.50 -2.24 -8.48
CA LEU A 12 2.16 -2.19 -7.05
C LEU A 12 1.92 -0.75 -6.63
N VAL A 13 0.76 -0.51 -6.04
CA VAL A 13 0.34 0.80 -5.53
C VAL A 13 -0.06 0.65 -4.07
N SER A 14 0.24 1.63 -3.23
CA SER A 14 -0.25 1.67 -1.84
C SER A 14 -0.87 3.01 -1.50
N PHE A 15 -1.85 2.99 -0.60
CA PHE A 15 -2.50 4.18 -0.05
C PHE A 15 -2.29 4.26 1.44
N SER A 16 -1.75 5.38 1.92
CA SER A 16 -1.51 5.67 3.33
C SER A 16 -2.07 7.05 3.70
N GLY A 17 -2.18 7.32 4.99
CA GLY A 17 -2.68 8.59 5.51
C GLY A 17 -3.56 8.41 6.74
N ILE A 18 -3.87 9.51 7.44
CA ILE A 18 -4.68 9.50 8.66
C ILE A 18 -6.09 8.94 8.41
N ASP A 19 -6.75 8.50 9.47
CA ASP A 19 -8.14 8.06 9.37
C ASP A 19 -9.05 9.24 9.01
N GLY A 20 -9.96 9.02 8.04
CA GLY A 20 -10.77 10.11 7.48
C GLY A 20 -10.14 10.87 6.30
N ALA A 21 -8.90 10.54 5.86
CA ALA A 21 -8.24 11.19 4.73
C ALA A 21 -8.83 10.88 3.34
N GLY A 22 -9.83 10.01 3.24
CA GLY A 22 -10.47 9.68 1.97
C GLY A 22 -9.83 8.53 1.19
N LYS A 23 -8.97 7.72 1.82
CA LYS A 23 -8.28 6.58 1.16
C LYS A 23 -9.21 5.65 0.41
N SER A 24 -10.27 5.17 1.05
CA SER A 24 -11.22 4.22 0.43
C SER A 24 -11.87 4.80 -0.82
N THR A 25 -12.22 6.08 -0.80
CA THR A 25 -12.79 6.79 -1.96
C THR A 25 -11.80 6.85 -3.13
N GLN A 26 -10.52 7.16 -2.86
CA GLN A 26 -9.49 7.22 -3.89
C GLN A 26 -9.12 5.84 -4.43
N ILE A 27 -9.09 4.82 -3.57
CA ILE A 27 -8.87 3.42 -3.96
C ILE A 27 -9.99 2.95 -4.90
N GLU A 28 -11.25 3.23 -4.56
CA GLU A 28 -12.41 2.87 -5.36
C GLU A 28 -12.40 3.59 -6.71
N ALA A 29 -12.13 4.89 -6.71
CA ALA A 29 -12.03 5.70 -7.94
C ALA A 29 -10.91 5.17 -8.85
N LEU A 30 -9.71 4.92 -8.33
CA LEU A 30 -8.59 4.38 -9.09
C LEU A 30 -8.92 2.98 -9.63
N SER A 31 -9.45 2.10 -8.78
CA SER A 31 -9.80 0.72 -9.17
C SER A 31 -10.82 0.69 -10.30
N SER A 32 -11.88 1.52 -10.21
CA SER A 32 -12.93 1.60 -11.22
C SER A 32 -12.39 2.14 -12.56
N ARG A 33 -11.54 3.16 -12.52
CA ARG A 33 -10.94 3.74 -13.73
C ARG A 33 -10.01 2.77 -14.42
N LEU A 34 -9.10 2.11 -13.69
CA LEU A 34 -8.17 1.13 -14.26
C LEU A 34 -8.89 -0.12 -14.76
N ALA A 35 -9.95 -0.57 -14.09
CA ALA A 35 -10.80 -1.65 -14.58
C ALA A 35 -11.54 -1.26 -15.86
N GLY A 36 -12.03 -0.02 -15.96
CA GLY A 36 -12.60 0.55 -17.19
C GLY A 36 -11.60 0.61 -18.36
N ASP A 37 -10.31 0.80 -18.07
CA ASP A 37 -9.22 0.72 -19.04
C ASP A 37 -8.85 -0.76 -19.41
N GLY A 38 -9.60 -1.75 -18.93
CA GLY A 38 -9.40 -3.17 -19.21
C GLY A 38 -8.30 -3.84 -18.38
N LEU A 39 -7.78 -3.17 -17.34
CA LEU A 39 -6.75 -3.73 -16.47
C LEU A 39 -7.38 -4.56 -15.34
N ARG A 40 -6.75 -5.69 -15.01
CA ARG A 40 -7.16 -6.54 -13.89
C ARG A 40 -6.59 -5.98 -12.60
N VAL A 41 -7.44 -5.35 -11.80
CA VAL A 41 -7.09 -4.73 -10.53
C VAL A 41 -7.36 -5.71 -9.38
N ARG A 42 -6.38 -5.85 -8.48
CA ARG A 42 -6.51 -6.62 -7.24
C ARG A 42 -6.31 -5.71 -6.04
N LEU A 43 -7.31 -5.65 -5.18
CA LEU A 43 -7.24 -4.94 -3.89
C LEU A 43 -6.75 -5.89 -2.79
N ILE A 44 -5.80 -5.43 -1.98
CA ILE A 44 -5.29 -6.10 -0.78
C ILE A 44 -5.47 -5.14 0.39
N ARG A 45 -6.19 -5.57 1.43
CA ARG A 45 -6.36 -4.82 2.66
C ARG A 45 -5.33 -5.27 3.68
N PHE A 46 -4.48 -4.34 4.13
CA PHE A 46 -3.38 -4.66 5.05
C PHE A 46 -3.85 -5.37 6.31
N TRP A 47 -4.90 -4.88 6.94
CA TRP A 47 -5.42 -5.44 8.19
C TRP A 47 -6.13 -6.79 8.03
N ASP A 48 -6.61 -7.12 6.86
CA ASP A 48 -7.34 -8.36 6.59
C ASP A 48 -6.45 -9.43 5.96
N ASP A 49 -5.63 -9.03 5.00
CA ASP A 49 -4.87 -9.95 4.16
C ASP A 49 -3.42 -10.15 4.62
N VAL A 50 -2.84 -9.15 5.30
CA VAL A 50 -1.41 -9.09 5.64
C VAL A 50 -1.16 -9.21 7.12
N ALA A 51 -1.80 -8.38 7.93
CA ALA A 51 -1.54 -8.29 9.36
C ALA A 51 -1.79 -9.63 10.06
N ARG A 52 -0.74 -10.17 10.64
CA ARG A 52 -0.79 -11.38 11.45
C ARG A 52 -1.05 -11.03 12.92
N LEU A 53 -1.48 -12.02 13.69
CA LEU A 53 -1.65 -11.89 15.14
C LEU A 53 -2.71 -10.83 15.54
N LYS A 54 -3.80 -10.71 14.78
CA LYS A 54 -4.93 -9.80 15.09
C LYS A 54 -5.39 -9.96 16.56
N GLY A 55 -5.58 -11.19 17.02
CA GLY A 55 -5.99 -11.46 18.39
C GLY A 55 -5.02 -10.93 19.47
N ILE A 56 -3.70 -10.98 19.22
CA ILE A 56 -2.71 -10.40 20.14
C ILE A 56 -2.78 -8.87 20.12
N ARG A 57 -3.00 -8.25 18.95
CA ARG A 57 -3.13 -6.79 18.82
C ARG A 57 -4.38 -6.27 19.54
N GLU A 58 -5.50 -6.95 19.35
CA GLU A 58 -6.77 -6.59 20.00
C GLU A 58 -6.68 -6.82 21.52
N THR A 59 -6.16 -7.96 21.96
CA THR A 59 -6.06 -8.29 23.39
C THR A 59 -5.07 -7.41 24.13
N SER A 60 -3.90 -7.13 23.55
CA SER A 60 -2.89 -6.26 24.17
C SER A 60 -3.32 -4.78 24.15
N GLY A 61 -4.01 -4.33 23.10
CA GLY A 61 -4.57 -2.97 23.05
C GLY A 61 -5.67 -2.76 24.09
N HIS A 62 -6.61 -3.68 24.19
CA HIS A 62 -7.78 -3.54 25.08
C HIS A 62 -7.49 -3.82 26.58
N ARG A 63 -6.59 -4.76 26.91
CA ARG A 63 -6.25 -5.06 28.31
C ARG A 63 -5.33 -4.03 28.97
N ILE A 64 -4.47 -3.38 28.20
CA ILE A 64 -3.47 -2.46 28.74
C ILE A 64 -3.95 -1.02 28.73
N PHE A 65 -4.85 -0.67 27.80
CA PHE A 65 -5.33 0.71 27.65
C PHE A 65 -6.86 0.78 27.74
N LYS A 66 -7.35 1.43 28.81
CA LYS A 66 -8.76 1.78 29.00
C LYS A 66 -9.16 2.89 27.99
N GLY A 67 -9.25 2.54 26.71
CA GLY A 67 -9.75 3.43 25.66
C GLY A 67 -11.15 2.99 25.21
N ASP A 68 -11.90 3.90 24.59
CA ASP A 68 -13.21 3.60 24.03
C ASP A 68 -13.08 2.51 22.95
N GLN A 69 -14.04 1.61 22.90
CA GLN A 69 -14.11 0.51 21.91
C GLN A 69 -15.07 0.88 20.78
N GLY A 70 -14.78 0.38 19.58
CA GLY A 70 -15.66 0.50 18.44
C GLY A 70 -15.13 1.43 17.33
N ILE A 71 -15.98 1.66 16.35
CA ILE A 71 -15.76 2.59 15.24
C ILE A 71 -16.57 3.85 15.52
N GLY A 72 -15.90 5.00 15.67
CA GLY A 72 -16.57 6.28 15.85
C GLY A 72 -17.39 6.67 14.61
N SER A 73 -18.52 7.30 14.84
CA SER A 73 -19.33 7.93 13.80
C SER A 73 -19.52 9.42 14.13
N PRO A 74 -19.90 10.27 13.17
CA PRO A 74 -20.17 11.68 13.44
C PRO A 74 -21.21 11.92 14.53
N SER A 75 -22.18 10.99 14.70
CA SER A 75 -23.21 11.01 15.75
C SER A 75 -22.76 10.40 17.09
N ALA A 76 -21.69 9.58 17.08
CA ALA A 76 -21.15 8.90 18.26
C ALA A 76 -19.61 8.90 18.21
N PRO A 77 -18.95 10.06 18.48
CA PRO A 77 -17.50 10.17 18.47
C PRO A 77 -16.87 9.38 19.62
N ILE A 78 -15.75 8.73 19.34
CA ILE A 78 -14.95 7.98 20.33
C ILE A 78 -13.51 8.48 20.35
N ASN A 79 -12.76 8.13 21.41
CA ASN A 79 -11.35 8.49 21.56
C ASN A 79 -10.53 7.23 21.83
N ARG A 80 -10.14 6.54 20.76
CA ARG A 80 -9.26 5.38 20.87
C ARG A 80 -7.84 5.82 21.24
N ARG A 81 -7.19 5.04 22.12
CA ARG A 81 -5.83 5.31 22.62
C ARG A 81 -4.82 4.20 22.30
N ASP A 82 -5.23 3.17 21.59
CA ASP A 82 -4.41 2.00 21.26
C ASP A 82 -3.13 2.36 20.48
N LYS A 83 -3.16 3.42 19.66
CA LYS A 83 -2.01 3.90 18.89
C LYS A 83 -1.17 4.98 19.59
N ASN A 84 -1.71 5.65 20.61
CA ASN A 84 -1.08 6.80 21.26
C ASN A 84 0.01 6.45 22.27
N VAL A 85 0.15 5.18 22.67
CA VAL A 85 1.03 4.79 23.74
C VAL A 85 2.45 4.56 23.22
N GLN A 86 3.39 5.37 23.71
CA GLN A 86 4.81 5.34 23.35
C GLN A 86 5.70 4.89 24.52
N SER A 87 5.27 3.92 25.34
CA SER A 87 6.13 3.35 26.38
C SER A 87 7.21 2.45 25.79
N GLY A 88 8.36 2.36 26.44
CA GLY A 88 9.48 1.52 25.99
C GLY A 88 9.10 0.04 25.74
N PRO A 89 8.44 -0.64 26.71
CA PRO A 89 7.98 -2.03 26.51
C PRO A 89 7.03 -2.18 25.32
N MET A 90 6.09 -1.23 25.15
CA MET A 90 5.15 -1.25 24.03
C MET A 90 5.87 -1.05 22.68
N THR A 91 6.92 -0.24 22.65
CA THR A 91 7.74 -0.06 21.44
C THR A 91 8.42 -1.36 21.04
N CYS A 92 8.94 -2.14 21.99
CA CYS A 92 9.55 -3.46 21.72
C CYS A 92 8.51 -4.45 21.15
N ILE A 93 7.30 -4.49 21.73
CA ILE A 93 6.21 -5.33 21.22
C ILE A 93 5.85 -4.91 19.78
N ARG A 94 5.73 -3.62 19.51
CA ARG A 94 5.47 -3.10 18.14
C ARG A 94 6.58 -3.46 17.17
N PHE A 95 7.84 -3.38 17.55
CA PHE A 95 8.96 -3.79 16.70
C PHE A 95 8.82 -5.26 16.27
N PHE A 96 8.52 -6.14 17.22
CA PHE A 96 8.29 -7.54 16.89
C PHE A 96 7.10 -7.75 15.96
N LEU A 97 5.94 -7.16 16.28
CA LEU A 97 4.72 -7.29 15.46
C LEU A 97 4.93 -6.74 14.04
N TYR A 98 5.54 -5.57 13.91
CA TYR A 98 5.78 -4.94 12.61
C TYR A 98 6.80 -5.71 11.77
N PHE A 99 7.78 -6.37 12.41
CA PHE A 99 8.67 -7.28 11.72
C PHE A 99 7.94 -8.52 11.18
N VAL A 100 7.06 -9.12 11.97
CA VAL A 100 6.22 -10.25 11.53
C VAL A 100 5.33 -9.85 10.36
N ASP A 101 4.75 -8.65 10.40
CA ASP A 101 3.93 -8.13 9.31
C ASP A 101 4.77 -7.80 8.07
N ALA A 102 5.96 -7.28 8.23
CA ALA A 102 6.90 -7.06 7.13
C ALA A 102 7.25 -8.37 6.39
N VAL A 103 7.45 -9.47 7.14
CA VAL A 103 7.62 -10.81 6.54
C VAL A 103 6.36 -11.25 5.81
N SER A 104 5.17 -10.96 6.36
CA SER A 104 3.88 -11.28 5.73
C SER A 104 3.68 -10.47 4.45
N VAL A 105 3.97 -9.17 4.46
CA VAL A 105 3.95 -8.29 3.27
C VAL A 105 4.79 -8.90 2.14
N ARG A 106 6.03 -9.34 2.43
CA ARG A 106 6.88 -9.97 1.40
C ARG A 106 6.24 -11.19 0.77
N ARG A 107 5.57 -12.04 1.58
CA ARG A 107 4.87 -13.24 1.07
C ARG A 107 3.66 -12.86 0.23
N VAL A 108 2.86 -11.90 0.70
CA VAL A 108 1.65 -11.41 0.01
C VAL A 108 2.02 -10.75 -1.32
N VAL A 109 3.02 -9.87 -1.33
CA VAL A 109 3.52 -9.21 -2.55
C VAL A 109 4.05 -10.25 -3.55
N ARG A 110 4.86 -11.23 -3.12
CA ARG A 110 5.32 -12.31 -4.02
C ARG A 110 4.17 -13.10 -4.63
N LYS A 111 3.12 -13.39 -3.84
CA LYS A 111 1.92 -14.06 -4.34
C LYS A 111 1.16 -13.17 -5.32
N ALA A 112 1.04 -11.89 -5.03
CA ALA A 112 0.38 -10.91 -5.88
C ALA A 112 1.10 -10.73 -7.23
N LEU A 113 2.43 -10.64 -7.24
CA LEU A 113 3.25 -10.56 -8.45
C LEU A 113 3.18 -11.81 -9.35
N ARG A 114 2.81 -12.97 -8.77
CA ARG A 114 2.60 -14.23 -9.50
C ARG A 114 1.15 -14.41 -9.96
N SER A 115 0.25 -13.50 -9.59
CA SER A 115 -1.15 -13.55 -10.01
C SER A 115 -1.33 -12.96 -11.40
N ASP A 116 -2.56 -13.05 -11.90
CA ASP A 116 -2.94 -12.48 -13.18
C ASP A 116 -3.21 -10.97 -13.14
N ALA A 117 -3.12 -10.33 -11.97
CA ALA A 117 -3.40 -8.93 -11.83
C ALA A 117 -2.38 -8.06 -12.58
N ASP A 118 -2.88 -7.05 -13.27
CA ASP A 118 -2.07 -6.04 -13.93
C ASP A 118 -1.68 -4.93 -12.93
N VAL A 119 -2.58 -4.66 -11.98
CA VAL A 119 -2.38 -3.69 -10.89
C VAL A 119 -2.79 -4.31 -9.56
N VAL A 120 -1.95 -4.14 -8.53
CA VAL A 120 -2.25 -4.52 -7.15
C VAL A 120 -2.26 -3.26 -6.30
N ILE A 121 -3.39 -2.98 -5.68
CA ILE A 121 -3.59 -1.83 -4.80
C ILE A 121 -3.62 -2.31 -3.36
N PHE A 122 -2.78 -1.72 -2.51
CA PHE A 122 -2.79 -1.94 -1.08
C PHE A 122 -3.56 -0.82 -0.38
N ASP A 123 -4.66 -1.17 0.30
CA ASP A 123 -5.30 -0.31 1.29
C ASP A 123 -4.51 -0.42 2.58
N ARG A 124 -3.69 0.58 2.86
CA ARG A 124 -2.60 0.64 3.83
C ARG A 124 -1.42 -0.28 3.49
N TYR A 125 -0.28 0.10 3.99
CA TYR A 125 0.97 -0.64 3.84
C TYR A 125 1.76 -0.61 5.16
N THR A 126 2.95 -1.18 5.18
CA THR A 126 3.86 -1.10 6.34
C THR A 126 4.12 0.35 6.80
N TRP A 127 3.98 1.32 5.90
CA TRP A 127 4.12 2.75 6.21
C TRP A 127 3.14 3.22 7.29
N ASP A 128 1.92 2.68 7.30
CA ASP A 128 0.88 2.99 8.29
C ASP A 128 1.22 2.50 9.70
N GLU A 129 2.00 1.41 9.81
CA GLU A 129 2.54 0.95 11.09
C GLU A 129 3.71 1.83 11.55
N LEU A 130 4.62 2.13 10.63
CA LEU A 130 5.80 2.93 10.93
C LEU A 130 5.45 4.36 11.36
N ALA A 131 4.38 4.95 10.82
CA ALA A 131 3.87 6.25 11.23
C ALA A 131 3.37 6.32 12.69
N ASN A 132 3.12 5.16 13.33
CA ASN A 132 2.77 5.11 14.75
C ASN A 132 3.98 5.06 15.69
N LEU A 133 5.20 5.08 15.16
CA LEU A 133 6.43 5.05 15.95
C LEU A 133 6.98 6.46 16.22
N ASN A 134 7.64 6.64 17.38
CA ASN A 134 8.27 7.91 17.71
C ASN A 134 9.57 8.13 16.92
N MET A 135 9.50 8.82 15.80
CA MET A 135 10.64 9.08 14.91
C MET A 135 11.69 10.03 15.50
N ARG A 136 11.45 10.66 16.65
CA ARG A 136 12.47 11.47 17.37
C ARG A 136 13.55 10.57 17.97
N ASN A 137 13.24 9.31 18.28
CA ASN A 137 14.19 8.36 18.84
C ASN A 137 15.10 7.80 17.73
N PRO A 138 16.45 7.87 17.87
CA PRO A 138 17.38 7.37 16.87
C PRO A 138 17.31 5.85 16.64
N ILE A 139 17.02 5.05 17.67
CA ILE A 139 16.84 3.60 17.57
C ILE A 139 15.60 3.29 16.71
N VAL A 140 14.52 4.02 16.93
CA VAL A 140 13.29 3.90 16.13
C VAL A 140 13.58 4.25 14.67
N ARG A 141 14.32 5.33 14.39
CA ARG A 141 14.70 5.68 13.02
C ARG A 141 15.55 4.60 12.34
N ALA A 142 16.48 4.01 13.07
CA ALA A 142 17.28 2.90 12.56
C ALA A 142 16.40 1.68 12.22
N TYR A 143 15.46 1.34 13.09
CA TYR A 143 14.49 0.28 12.87
C TYR A 143 13.57 0.57 11.66
N ILE A 144 13.06 1.80 11.52
CA ILE A 144 12.26 2.22 10.36
C ILE A 144 13.04 2.03 9.05
N ARG A 145 14.31 2.49 9.00
CA ARG A 145 15.16 2.30 7.81
C ARG A 145 15.41 0.84 7.49
N MET A 146 15.64 0.02 8.51
CA MET A 146 15.81 -1.43 8.35
C MET A 146 14.55 -2.06 7.75
N LEU A 147 13.35 -1.80 8.30
CA LEU A 147 12.10 -2.34 7.75
C LEU A 147 11.80 -1.81 6.37
N ALA A 148 12.01 -0.52 6.11
CA ALA A 148 11.78 0.10 4.81
C ALA A 148 12.70 -0.48 3.71
N SER A 149 13.88 -0.97 4.06
CA SER A 149 14.76 -1.69 3.13
C SER A 149 14.39 -3.17 2.98
N PHE A 150 13.74 -3.75 3.99
CA PHE A 150 13.37 -5.15 4.00
C PHE A 150 12.06 -5.44 3.24
N VAL A 151 11.05 -4.56 3.33
CA VAL A 151 9.77 -4.75 2.64
C VAL A 151 9.88 -4.41 1.15
N PRO A 152 9.15 -5.12 0.26
CA PRO A 152 9.05 -4.72 -1.14
C PRO A 152 8.45 -3.32 -1.23
N ARG A 153 9.07 -2.44 -2.00
CA ARG A 153 8.54 -1.08 -2.19
C ARG A 153 7.45 -1.10 -3.26
N PRO A 154 6.27 -0.51 -2.98
CA PRO A 154 5.32 -0.20 -4.04
C PRO A 154 5.97 0.74 -5.08
N HIS A 155 5.53 0.65 -6.31
CA HIS A 155 6.03 1.51 -7.37
C HIS A 155 5.53 2.95 -7.18
N VAL A 156 4.29 3.07 -6.68
CA VAL A 156 3.73 4.34 -6.23
C VAL A 156 3.15 4.15 -4.82
N SER A 157 3.58 4.97 -3.89
CA SER A 157 3.00 5.05 -2.54
C SER A 157 2.27 6.38 -2.40
N TYR A 158 0.95 6.37 -2.48
CA TYR A 158 0.15 7.58 -2.24
C TYR A 158 0.04 7.85 -0.74
N LEU A 159 0.42 9.06 -0.33
CA LEU A 159 0.07 9.62 0.96
C LEU A 159 -1.04 10.64 0.75
N LEU A 160 -2.25 10.30 1.20
CA LEU A 160 -3.34 11.26 1.22
C LEU A 160 -3.21 12.16 2.44
N ASP A 161 -2.73 13.38 2.22
CA ASP A 161 -2.70 14.39 3.24
C ASP A 161 -4.10 14.96 3.45
N ALA A 162 -4.47 15.17 4.70
CA ALA A 162 -5.79 15.71 5.05
C ALA A 162 -5.66 16.58 6.30
N ASP A 163 -6.48 17.62 6.35
CA ASP A 163 -6.66 18.40 7.55
C ASP A 163 -7.25 17.54 8.68
N PRO A 164 -6.60 17.48 9.86
CA PRO A 164 -7.05 16.63 10.97
C PRO A 164 -8.46 16.95 11.49
N LEU A 165 -8.89 18.22 11.46
CA LEU A 165 -10.23 18.61 11.86
C LEU A 165 -11.27 18.05 10.91
N GLN A 166 -11.05 18.21 9.60
CA GLN A 166 -11.94 17.67 8.58
C GLN A 166 -11.92 16.13 8.54
N ALA A 167 -10.75 15.52 8.72
CA ALA A 167 -10.62 14.07 8.78
C ALA A 167 -11.41 13.50 9.98
N ARG A 168 -11.28 14.12 11.16
CA ARG A 168 -12.01 13.73 12.37
C ARG A 168 -13.51 13.92 12.22
N SER A 169 -13.97 14.98 11.57
CA SER A 169 -15.43 15.18 11.36
C SER A 169 -16.06 14.05 10.54
N ARG A 170 -15.30 13.46 9.62
CA ARG A 170 -15.74 12.31 8.81
C ARG A 170 -15.62 10.98 9.56
N LYS A 171 -14.55 10.83 10.37
CA LYS A 171 -14.25 9.57 11.08
C LYS A 171 -13.69 9.87 12.48
N PRO A 172 -14.54 10.12 13.49
CA PRO A 172 -14.13 10.52 14.83
C PRO A 172 -13.72 9.33 15.72
N GLU A 173 -12.65 8.63 15.33
CA GLU A 173 -12.13 7.48 16.08
C GLU A 173 -10.97 7.84 17.02
N TYR A 174 -10.20 8.88 16.69
CA TYR A 174 -9.00 9.29 17.41
C TYR A 174 -9.06 10.74 17.85
N PRO A 175 -8.41 11.11 18.97
CA PRO A 175 -8.32 12.51 19.40
C PRO A 175 -7.52 13.35 18.39
N LEU A 176 -7.78 14.67 18.37
CA LEU A 176 -7.17 15.58 17.40
C LEU A 176 -5.66 15.69 17.55
N ASP A 177 -5.16 15.74 18.79
CA ASP A 177 -3.72 15.78 19.09
C ASP A 177 -2.99 14.57 18.45
N PHE A 178 -3.59 13.40 18.54
CA PHE A 178 -3.06 12.22 17.86
C PHE A 178 -3.09 12.36 16.34
N LEU A 179 -4.19 12.86 15.76
CA LEU A 179 -4.29 13.00 14.32
C LEU A 179 -3.27 14.00 13.76
N TYR A 180 -3.00 15.11 14.47
CA TYR A 180 -1.94 16.05 14.12
C TYR A 180 -0.56 15.39 14.17
N ALA A 181 -0.24 14.70 15.26
CA ALA A 181 1.04 14.01 15.40
C ALA A 181 1.21 12.88 14.35
N ASN A 182 0.14 12.17 14.05
CA ASN A 182 0.16 11.08 13.06
C ASN A 182 0.31 11.61 11.63
N ARG A 183 -0.35 12.74 11.28
CA ARG A 183 -0.13 13.45 10.01
C ARG A 183 1.32 13.88 9.84
N GLU A 184 1.91 14.50 10.85
CA GLU A 184 3.32 14.90 10.83
C GLU A 184 4.26 13.71 10.64
N ALA A 185 3.96 12.59 11.30
CA ALA A 185 4.70 11.34 11.14
C ALA A 185 4.64 10.80 9.71
N TYR A 186 3.47 10.80 9.07
CA TYR A 186 3.35 10.39 7.66
C TYR A 186 4.13 11.30 6.71
N LEU A 187 4.05 12.62 6.88
CA LEU A 187 4.79 13.58 6.06
C LEU A 187 6.31 13.41 6.25
N THR A 188 6.76 13.17 7.49
CA THR A 188 8.15 12.85 7.79
C THR A 188 8.61 11.56 7.10
N LEU A 189 7.80 10.51 7.13
CA LEU A 189 8.10 9.25 6.42
C LEU A 189 8.18 9.45 4.90
N ALA A 190 7.25 10.20 4.34
CA ALA A 190 7.23 10.49 2.91
C ALA A 190 8.47 11.24 2.45
N GLY A 191 9.02 12.12 3.30
CA GLY A 191 10.29 12.82 3.03
C GLY A 191 11.55 11.93 3.17
N GLN A 192 11.46 10.80 3.89
CA GLN A 192 12.60 9.92 4.15
C GLN A 192 12.62 8.65 3.26
N ILE A 193 11.47 8.22 2.79
CA ILE A 193 11.32 7.00 2.01
C ILE A 193 11.01 7.37 0.56
N PRO A 194 11.85 7.01 -0.42
CA PRO A 194 11.59 7.29 -1.82
C PRO A 194 10.33 6.60 -2.35
N GLY A 195 9.67 7.22 -3.34
CA GLY A 195 8.50 6.64 -4.03
C GLY A 195 7.15 7.07 -3.45
N PHE A 196 7.12 8.02 -2.51
CA PHE A 196 5.87 8.64 -2.09
C PHE A 196 5.43 9.74 -3.05
N THR A 197 4.14 9.72 -3.35
CA THR A 197 3.40 10.82 -3.98
C THR A 197 2.43 11.37 -2.96
N VAL A 198 2.69 12.58 -2.48
CA VAL A 198 1.82 13.25 -1.49
C VAL A 198 0.69 13.94 -2.25
N ILE A 199 -0.54 13.56 -1.96
CA ILE A 199 -1.75 14.21 -2.48
C ILE A 199 -2.21 15.22 -1.42
N ALA A 200 -2.16 16.49 -1.78
CA ALA A 200 -2.57 17.59 -0.90
C ALA A 200 -4.07 17.50 -0.53
N PRO A 201 -4.54 18.19 0.52
CA PRO A 201 -5.95 18.27 0.88
C PRO A 201 -6.74 19.14 -0.10
N ILE A 202 -6.99 18.62 -1.29
CA ILE A 202 -7.71 19.22 -2.41
C ILE A 202 -9.07 18.53 -2.60
N PRO A 203 -9.98 19.07 -3.45
CA PRO A 203 -11.24 18.42 -3.78
C PRO A 203 -11.10 16.97 -4.24
N ILE A 204 -12.04 16.11 -3.88
CA ILE A 204 -12.00 14.66 -4.11
C ILE A 204 -11.72 14.31 -5.57
N HIS A 205 -12.35 15.02 -6.50
CA HIS A 205 -12.21 14.76 -7.95
C HIS A 205 -10.83 15.15 -8.48
N GLU A 206 -10.24 16.24 -7.99
CA GLU A 206 -8.88 16.66 -8.34
C GLU A 206 -7.84 15.67 -7.79
N ALA A 207 -8.03 15.22 -6.53
CA ALA A 207 -7.20 14.20 -5.93
C ALA A 207 -7.27 12.88 -6.74
N ALA A 208 -8.47 12.48 -7.17
CA ALA A 208 -8.66 11.28 -7.98
C ALA A 208 -7.98 11.39 -9.36
N GLN A 209 -7.98 12.58 -9.95
CA GLN A 209 -7.26 12.83 -11.20
C GLN A 209 -5.75 12.71 -11.02
N GLN A 210 -5.16 13.37 -10.01
CA GLN A 210 -3.72 13.27 -9.73
C GLN A 210 -3.29 11.82 -9.43
N VAL A 211 -4.09 11.08 -8.66
CA VAL A 211 -3.84 9.66 -8.36
C VAL A 211 -3.84 8.84 -9.66
N LEU A 212 -4.82 9.05 -10.54
CA LEU A 212 -4.94 8.32 -11.80
C LEU A 212 -3.81 8.67 -12.77
N GLU A 213 -3.47 9.95 -12.93
CA GLU A 213 -2.39 10.42 -13.79
C GLU A 213 -1.07 9.79 -13.39
N ARG A 214 -0.70 9.85 -12.11
CA ARG A 214 0.54 9.25 -11.62
C ARG A 214 0.59 7.73 -11.80
N ALA A 215 -0.53 7.03 -11.59
CA ALA A 215 -0.60 5.59 -11.84
C ALA A 215 -0.42 5.24 -13.32
N ARG A 216 -1.00 6.04 -14.24
CA ARG A 216 -0.87 5.85 -15.68
C ARG A 216 0.54 6.16 -16.20
N GLU A 217 1.20 7.19 -15.68
CA GLU A 217 2.61 7.47 -15.95
C GLU A 217 3.48 6.26 -15.64
N GLU A 218 3.37 5.73 -14.43
CA GLU A 218 4.14 4.56 -14.01
C GLU A 218 3.84 3.31 -14.85
N LEU A 219 2.58 3.11 -15.25
CA LEU A 219 2.19 2.04 -16.16
C LEU A 219 2.82 2.21 -17.55
N SER A 220 2.89 3.44 -18.05
CA SER A 220 3.47 3.76 -19.35
C SER A 220 4.99 3.57 -19.37
N GLU A 221 5.70 4.06 -18.36
CA GLU A 221 7.15 3.87 -18.19
C GLU A 221 7.53 2.38 -18.16
N ARG A 222 6.69 1.55 -17.55
CA ARG A 222 6.87 0.09 -17.47
C ARG A 222 6.63 -0.63 -18.80
N LYS A 223 5.74 -0.12 -19.64
CA LYS A 223 5.52 -0.63 -21.00
C LYS A 223 6.69 -0.28 -21.93
N VAL A 224 7.18 0.95 -21.85
CA VAL A 224 8.30 1.44 -22.68
C VAL A 224 9.64 0.77 -22.33
N SER A 225 9.85 0.42 -21.08
CA SER A 225 11.06 -0.29 -20.61
C SER A 225 11.15 -1.75 -21.12
N ARG A 226 10.25 -2.17 -22.02
CA ARG A 226 10.28 -3.48 -22.70
C ARG A 226 11.11 -3.35 -23.97
N PRO A 227 12.30 -3.96 -24.08
CA PRO A 227 12.99 -4.01 -25.37
C PRO A 227 12.14 -4.84 -26.35
N GLU A 228 11.89 -4.28 -27.54
CA GLU A 228 11.14 -4.95 -28.66
C GLU A 228 11.80 -6.25 -29.18
N SER A 229 12.99 -6.58 -28.67
CA SER A 229 13.76 -7.74 -29.10
C SER A 229 13.13 -9.12 -28.82
N LEU A 230 11.98 -9.21 -28.16
CA LEU A 230 11.29 -10.46 -27.88
C LEU A 230 10.01 -10.72 -28.71
N ILE A 231 9.63 -9.78 -29.59
CA ILE A 231 8.42 -9.95 -30.44
C ILE A 231 8.79 -10.60 -31.80
N GLY A 232 10.08 -10.63 -32.16
CA GLY A 232 10.57 -11.10 -33.46
C GLY A 232 10.82 -12.61 -33.62
N ALA A 233 10.75 -13.40 -32.53
CA ALA A 233 11.22 -14.81 -32.58
C ALA A 233 10.11 -15.87 -32.80
N SER A 234 8.88 -15.48 -33.12
CA SER A 234 7.77 -16.44 -33.27
C SER A 234 7.08 -16.43 -34.63
N LYS A 235 7.70 -15.93 -35.69
CA LYS A 235 7.06 -15.92 -37.03
C LYS A 235 7.81 -16.64 -38.13
N ASP A 236 8.88 -17.37 -37.83
CA ASP A 236 9.71 -17.96 -38.91
C ASP A 236 9.82 -19.51 -38.91
N ASP A 237 8.98 -20.21 -38.14
CA ASP A 237 9.01 -21.68 -38.07
C ASP A 237 7.82 -22.38 -38.74
N SER A 238 6.95 -21.64 -39.44
CA SER A 238 5.80 -22.27 -40.17
C SER A 238 6.04 -22.52 -41.67
N ASN A 239 7.26 -22.23 -42.20
CA ASN A 239 7.55 -22.34 -43.63
C ASN A 239 8.58 -23.42 -44.00
N ARG A 240 8.92 -24.37 -43.13
CA ARG A 240 9.87 -25.44 -43.39
C ARG A 240 9.27 -26.84 -43.58
N TYR A 241 7.96 -27.00 -43.63
CA TYR A 241 7.33 -28.33 -43.81
C TYR A 241 6.46 -28.46 -45.07
N THR A 242 6.67 -27.68 -46.13
CA THR A 242 5.85 -27.79 -47.34
C THR A 242 6.61 -28.21 -48.61
N GLU A 243 7.91 -28.56 -48.53
CA GLU A 243 8.67 -28.95 -49.74
C GLU A 243 9.28 -30.36 -49.70
N ALA A 244 8.74 -31.31 -48.96
CA ALA A 244 9.30 -32.67 -48.91
C ALA A 244 8.27 -33.77 -49.21
N ASN A 245 7.31 -33.57 -50.12
CA ASN A 245 6.49 -34.70 -50.62
C ASN A 245 5.89 -34.41 -52.01
N ILE A 246 6.73 -34.19 -53.01
CA ILE A 246 6.36 -34.44 -54.42
C ILE A 246 7.61 -35.00 -55.10
N ARG A 247 7.80 -36.33 -55.08
CA ARG A 247 8.47 -37.14 -56.13
C ARG A 247 8.33 -38.63 -55.78
N VAL A 248 7.73 -39.29 -56.75
CA VAL A 248 7.51 -40.70 -57.02
C VAL A 248 6.24 -41.29 -56.46
#